data_7d7033acf2ec8c1fb00af719712e9480
#
_entry.id   7d7033acf2ec8c1fb00af719712e9480
#
_cell.length_a   1.000
_cell.length_b   1.000
_cell.length_c   1.000
_cell.angle_alpha   90.00
_cell.angle_beta   90.00
_cell.angle_gamma   90.00
#
_symmetry.space_group_name_H-M   'P 1'
#
loop_
_entity.id
_entity.type
_entity.pdbx_description
1 polymer ?
#
loop_
_entity_poly.entity_id
_entity_poly.type
_entity_poly.pdbx_seq_one_letter_code
_entity_poly.pdbx_strand_id
1 'polypeptide(L)'
;STNVLTALRTAPHIDGSQTERRAIKHLVRCMREGIRPVNILIKIPLLLPGEYAVTEIEPARSLYAKLQDIESQQGILDASILIGCAWTDSPYTSVSVIVVAEENSQKAREYAGSLARDIWMRRREFGPDVETVPVEEAIEKAMKAEERPVFISDSGDNVTAGGAGDIPIILEKLLDAGASDAVIAGLADPDAVRLCIQAGVGSDITLNIGGELDRVNGYPLAVTGTVEHLDPPSLAVL
;
A
#
# COMPACT_ATOMS: atom_id res chain seq x y z
N SER A 1 -14.28 -13.39 -25.03
CA SER A 1 -13.53 -12.31 -24.38
C SER A 1 -12.14 -12.81 -24.03
N THR A 2 -11.14 -11.99 -24.27
CA THR A 2 -9.75 -12.32 -23.98
C THR A 2 -9.46 -11.88 -22.55
N ASN A 3 -9.20 -12.82 -21.65
CA ASN A 3 -8.91 -12.56 -20.24
C ASN A 3 -7.41 -12.76 -19.99
N VAL A 4 -6.65 -11.69 -20.06
CA VAL A 4 -5.25 -11.67 -19.59
C VAL A 4 -5.20 -10.86 -18.32
N LEU A 5 -4.77 -11.48 -17.24
CA LEU A 5 -4.61 -10.83 -15.95
C LEU A 5 -3.13 -10.65 -15.66
N THR A 6 -2.72 -9.43 -15.45
CA THR A 6 -1.36 -9.05 -15.05
C THR A 6 -1.42 -8.25 -13.77
N ALA A 7 -0.40 -8.38 -12.92
CA ALA A 7 -0.29 -7.59 -11.69
C ALA A 7 1.05 -6.83 -11.66
N LEU A 8 1.10 -5.80 -10.84
CA LEU A 8 2.34 -5.12 -10.47
C LEU A 8 3.33 -6.13 -9.85
N ARG A 9 4.62 -5.94 -10.09
CA ARG A 9 5.70 -6.84 -9.64
C ARG A 9 6.66 -6.19 -8.66
N THR A 10 6.40 -4.96 -8.32
CA THR A 10 7.19 -4.21 -7.34
C THR A 10 6.31 -3.72 -6.20
N ALA A 11 6.85 -3.75 -5.00
CA ALA A 11 6.33 -3.08 -3.83
C ALA A 11 7.52 -2.34 -3.18
N PRO A 12 7.50 -1.00 -3.17
CA PRO A 12 6.46 -0.08 -3.68
C PRO A 12 6.19 -0.20 -5.19
N HIS A 13 4.99 0.18 -5.63
CA HIS A 13 4.54 0.07 -7.00
C HIS A 13 5.20 1.13 -7.91
N ILE A 14 6.33 0.78 -8.53
CA ILE A 14 7.06 1.64 -9.47
C ILE A 14 7.04 1.12 -10.91
N ASP A 15 6.44 -0.03 -11.17
CA ASP A 15 6.41 -0.73 -12.45
C ASP A 15 5.07 -0.61 -13.20
N GLY A 16 4.24 0.41 -12.90
CA GLY A 16 2.93 0.60 -13.51
C GLY A 16 2.98 0.58 -15.05
N SER A 17 3.80 1.45 -15.65
CA SER A 17 3.95 1.53 -17.12
C SER A 17 4.41 0.21 -17.75
N GLN A 18 5.33 -0.50 -17.08
CA GLN A 18 5.83 -1.80 -17.55
C GLN A 18 4.72 -2.85 -17.51
N THR A 19 3.93 -2.85 -16.45
CA THR A 19 2.80 -3.77 -16.27
C THR A 19 1.71 -3.53 -17.30
N GLU A 20 1.35 -2.28 -17.56
CA GLU A 20 0.39 -1.90 -18.60
C GLU A 20 0.87 -2.33 -19.98
N ARG A 21 2.12 -2.07 -20.32
CA ARG A 21 2.71 -2.50 -21.61
C ARG A 21 2.70 -4.02 -21.74
N ARG A 22 3.00 -4.75 -20.67
CA ARG A 22 2.95 -6.22 -20.66
C ARG A 22 1.53 -6.71 -20.92
N ALA A 23 0.53 -6.15 -20.22
CA ALA A 23 -0.88 -6.49 -20.42
C ALA A 23 -1.34 -6.25 -21.85
N ILE A 24 -1.03 -5.07 -22.41
CA ILE A 24 -1.40 -4.72 -23.80
C ILE A 24 -0.70 -5.63 -24.79
N LYS A 25 0.59 -5.93 -24.61
CA LYS A 25 1.34 -6.84 -25.47
C LYS A 25 0.68 -8.22 -25.56
N HIS A 26 0.31 -8.79 -24.41
CA HIS A 26 -0.37 -10.07 -24.35
C HIS A 26 -1.77 -10.02 -24.96
N LEU A 27 -2.54 -8.96 -24.72
CA LEU A 27 -3.85 -8.77 -25.32
C LEU A 27 -3.74 -8.74 -26.84
N VAL A 28 -2.85 -7.91 -27.38
CA VAL A 28 -2.65 -7.79 -28.85
C VAL A 28 -2.21 -9.11 -29.46
N ARG A 29 -1.30 -9.83 -28.79
CA ARG A 29 -0.87 -11.17 -29.24
C ARG A 29 -2.05 -12.15 -29.28
N CYS A 30 -2.83 -12.23 -28.22
CA CYS A 30 -4.02 -13.09 -28.15
C CYS A 30 -5.01 -12.78 -29.28
N MET A 31 -5.24 -11.49 -29.57
CA MET A 31 -6.14 -11.08 -30.65
C MET A 31 -5.61 -11.45 -32.05
N ARG A 32 -4.30 -11.29 -32.29
CA ARG A 32 -3.68 -11.56 -33.59
C ARG A 32 -3.56 -13.06 -33.88
N GLU A 33 -3.25 -13.85 -32.87
CA GLU A 33 -3.01 -15.29 -33.00
C GLU A 33 -4.25 -16.14 -32.68
N GLY A 34 -5.37 -15.50 -32.32
CA GLY A 34 -6.61 -16.21 -31.98
C GLY A 34 -6.53 -17.01 -30.67
N ILE A 35 -5.56 -16.69 -29.78
CA ILE A 35 -5.38 -17.36 -28.50
C ILE A 35 -6.54 -17.05 -27.56
N ARG A 36 -7.03 -18.09 -26.89
CA ARG A 36 -8.03 -17.96 -25.81
C ARG A 36 -7.40 -18.32 -24.47
N PRO A 37 -6.76 -17.35 -23.80
CA PRO A 37 -5.94 -17.63 -22.63
C PRO A 37 -6.77 -18.19 -21.49
N VAL A 38 -6.15 -19.06 -20.71
CA VAL A 38 -6.70 -19.67 -19.50
C VAL A 38 -5.95 -19.12 -18.30
N ASN A 39 -6.71 -18.58 -17.33
CA ASN A 39 -6.14 -18.12 -16.07
C ASN A 39 -6.21 -19.25 -15.03
N ILE A 40 -5.08 -19.60 -14.46
CA ILE A 40 -4.97 -20.56 -13.36
C ILE A 40 -4.72 -19.76 -12.11
N LEU A 41 -5.76 -19.64 -11.27
CA LEU A 41 -5.73 -18.92 -10.02
C LEU A 41 -5.61 -19.92 -8.85
N ILE A 42 -4.65 -19.66 -7.96
CA ILE A 42 -4.54 -20.36 -6.68
C ILE A 42 -4.58 -19.33 -5.57
N LYS A 43 -5.60 -19.41 -4.73
CA LYS A 43 -5.71 -18.63 -3.50
C LYS A 43 -4.95 -19.34 -2.38
N ILE A 44 -4.09 -18.61 -1.70
CA ILE A 44 -3.33 -19.08 -0.54
C ILE A 44 -4.08 -18.60 0.70
N PRO A 45 -4.36 -19.42 1.71
CA PRO A 45 -5.03 -18.98 2.93
C PRO A 45 -4.06 -18.16 3.81
N LEU A 46 -3.60 -17.06 3.26
CA LEU A 46 -2.63 -16.14 3.84
C LEU A 46 -3.13 -14.71 3.66
N LEU A 47 -3.28 -14.00 4.76
CA LEU A 47 -3.47 -12.56 4.78
C LEU A 47 -2.12 -11.92 5.11
N LEU A 48 -1.69 -10.99 4.30
CA LEU A 48 -0.39 -10.37 4.43
C LEU A 48 -0.52 -8.87 4.18
N PRO A 49 -0.10 -8.01 5.11
CA PRO A 49 0.03 -6.58 4.84
C PRO A 49 0.97 -6.32 3.65
N GLY A 50 0.60 -5.42 2.76
CA GLY A 50 1.37 -5.14 1.53
C GLY A 50 2.79 -4.68 1.83
N GLU A 51 2.97 -3.90 2.89
CA GLU A 51 4.25 -3.40 3.39
C GLU A 51 5.22 -4.50 3.87
N TYR A 52 4.72 -5.72 4.12
CA TYR A 52 5.55 -6.87 4.46
C TYR A 52 6.07 -7.61 3.22
N ALA A 53 5.61 -7.23 2.04
CA ALA A 53 5.97 -7.87 0.78
C ALA A 53 6.83 -6.96 -0.12
N VAL A 54 7.69 -6.13 0.47
CA VAL A 54 8.64 -5.29 -0.26
C VAL A 54 9.52 -6.15 -1.14
N THR A 55 9.50 -5.89 -2.46
CA THR A 55 10.11 -6.79 -3.45
C THR A 55 11.62 -6.66 -3.57
N GLU A 56 12.23 -5.70 -2.87
CA GLU A 56 13.68 -5.52 -2.78
C GLU A 56 14.31 -6.39 -1.68
N ILE A 57 13.50 -6.96 -0.77
CA ILE A 57 13.96 -7.78 0.35
C ILE A 57 13.38 -9.20 0.28
N GLU A 58 14.02 -10.13 1.02
CA GLU A 58 13.51 -11.49 1.15
C GLU A 58 12.28 -11.52 2.11
N PRO A 59 11.31 -12.41 1.88
CA PRO A 59 11.27 -13.48 0.87
C PRO A 59 10.70 -13.01 -0.49
N ALA A 60 10.14 -11.80 -0.57
CA ALA A 60 9.45 -11.32 -1.76
C ALA A 60 10.40 -11.27 -2.98
N ARG A 61 11.62 -10.76 -2.80
CA ARG A 61 12.61 -10.66 -3.88
C ARG A 61 12.80 -11.96 -4.66
N SER A 62 13.11 -13.02 -3.97
CA SER A 62 13.35 -14.32 -4.63
C SER A 62 12.06 -14.98 -5.15
N LEU A 63 10.92 -14.75 -4.51
CA LEU A 63 9.62 -15.25 -4.98
C LEU A 63 9.19 -14.55 -6.27
N TYR A 64 9.30 -13.22 -6.34
CA TYR A 64 8.97 -12.47 -7.55
C TYR A 64 9.95 -12.72 -8.70
N ALA A 65 11.23 -13.01 -8.41
CA ALA A 65 12.20 -13.39 -9.44
C ALA A 65 11.78 -14.66 -10.21
N LYS A 66 11.07 -15.59 -9.57
CA LYS A 66 10.56 -16.82 -10.25
C LYS A 66 9.51 -16.54 -11.32
N LEU A 67 8.86 -15.38 -11.31
CA LEU A 67 7.84 -15.04 -12.31
C LEU A 67 8.44 -15.03 -13.73
N GLN A 68 9.64 -14.48 -13.88
CA GLN A 68 10.31 -14.44 -15.16
C GLN A 68 10.66 -15.85 -15.68
N ASP A 69 11.09 -16.74 -14.81
CA ASP A 69 11.40 -18.13 -15.17
C ASP A 69 10.14 -18.87 -15.63
N ILE A 70 9.02 -18.66 -14.95
CA ILE A 70 7.72 -19.24 -15.32
C ILE A 70 7.26 -18.69 -16.68
N GLU A 71 7.38 -17.42 -16.94
CA GLU A 71 7.00 -16.78 -18.20
C GLU A 71 7.87 -17.19 -19.38
N SER A 72 9.12 -17.59 -19.13
CA SER A 72 10.01 -18.12 -20.18
C SER A 72 9.58 -19.47 -20.71
N GLN A 73 8.63 -20.14 -20.03
CA GLN A 73 8.16 -21.47 -20.43
C GLN A 73 7.19 -21.39 -21.60
N GLN A 74 7.29 -22.37 -22.50
CA GLN A 74 6.42 -22.45 -23.68
C GLN A 74 4.95 -22.54 -23.27
N GLY A 75 4.10 -21.72 -23.89
CA GLY A 75 2.66 -21.70 -23.66
C GLY A 75 2.23 -20.90 -22.42
N ILE A 76 3.17 -20.25 -21.74
CA ILE A 76 2.85 -19.30 -20.65
C ILE A 76 2.91 -17.88 -21.19
N LEU A 77 1.89 -17.09 -20.88
CA LEU A 77 1.78 -15.68 -21.26
C LEU A 77 2.24 -14.75 -20.14
N ASP A 78 1.79 -15.02 -18.90
CA ASP A 78 2.07 -14.17 -17.76
C ASP A 78 2.03 -14.99 -16.46
N ALA A 79 2.77 -14.54 -15.46
CA ALA A 79 2.68 -15.05 -14.10
C ALA A 79 2.68 -13.86 -13.12
N SER A 80 1.85 -13.93 -12.11
CA SER A 80 1.70 -12.84 -11.15
C SER A 80 1.44 -13.35 -9.74
N ILE A 81 1.96 -12.61 -8.75
CA ILE A 81 1.63 -12.76 -7.34
C ILE A 81 0.80 -11.53 -6.96
N LEU A 82 -0.36 -11.77 -6.35
CA LEU A 82 -1.23 -10.72 -5.80
C LEU A 82 -1.22 -10.86 -4.29
N ILE A 83 -0.78 -9.84 -3.59
CA ILE A 83 -0.74 -9.87 -2.12
C ILE A 83 -2.14 -9.68 -1.54
N GLY A 84 -2.97 -8.91 -2.20
CA GLY A 84 -4.25 -8.47 -1.65
C GLY A 84 -4.07 -7.31 -0.67
N CYS A 85 -5.15 -6.60 -0.38
CA CYS A 85 -5.13 -5.51 0.59
C CYS A 85 -5.71 -6.02 1.92
N ALA A 86 -4.86 -6.27 2.91
CA ALA A 86 -5.26 -6.78 4.22
C ALA A 86 -6.22 -5.84 4.95
N TRP A 87 -6.07 -4.55 4.73
CA TRP A 87 -6.84 -3.49 5.39
C TRP A 87 -8.28 -3.34 4.91
N THR A 88 -8.66 -3.99 3.81
CA THR A 88 -10.05 -3.94 3.30
C THR A 88 -11.05 -4.77 4.09
N ASP A 89 -10.60 -5.57 5.04
CA ASP A 89 -11.42 -6.48 5.87
C ASP A 89 -12.46 -7.28 5.06
N SER A 90 -12.04 -7.77 3.91
CA SER A 90 -12.89 -8.54 3.00
C SER A 90 -12.63 -10.04 3.17
N PRO A 91 -13.68 -10.88 3.25
CA PRO A 91 -13.53 -12.34 3.34
C PRO A 91 -12.92 -12.95 2.06
N TYR A 92 -12.81 -12.16 1.01
CA TYR A 92 -12.22 -12.59 -0.27
C TYR A 92 -10.75 -12.25 -0.39
N THR A 93 -10.21 -11.39 0.49
CA THR A 93 -8.81 -10.97 0.47
C THR A 93 -7.90 -12.13 0.85
N SER A 94 -6.89 -12.39 0.03
CA SER A 94 -5.82 -13.36 0.29
C SER A 94 -4.66 -13.13 -0.65
N VAL A 95 -3.49 -13.65 -0.28
CA VAL A 95 -2.41 -13.80 -1.26
C VAL A 95 -2.85 -14.81 -2.33
N SER A 96 -2.59 -14.50 -3.58
CA SER A 96 -2.98 -15.35 -4.71
C SER A 96 -1.88 -15.41 -5.76
N VAL A 97 -1.83 -16.53 -6.47
CA VAL A 97 -0.96 -16.71 -7.65
C VAL A 97 -1.84 -16.86 -8.88
N ILE A 98 -1.50 -16.16 -9.93
CA ILE A 98 -2.11 -16.33 -11.25
C ILE A 98 -1.03 -16.72 -12.25
N VAL A 99 -1.30 -17.78 -13.03
CA VAL A 99 -0.54 -18.12 -14.23
C VAL A 99 -1.49 -18.06 -15.42
N VAL A 100 -1.17 -17.23 -16.40
CA VAL A 100 -1.92 -17.09 -17.63
C VAL A 100 -1.26 -17.93 -18.71
N ALA A 101 -1.97 -18.91 -19.23
CA ALA A 101 -1.48 -19.83 -20.25
C ALA A 101 -2.27 -19.68 -21.56
N GLU A 102 -1.64 -20.02 -22.70
CA GLU A 102 -2.29 -20.03 -24.01
C GLU A 102 -3.42 -21.04 -24.07
N GLU A 103 -3.29 -22.14 -23.34
CA GLU A 103 -4.28 -23.20 -23.22
C GLU A 103 -4.30 -23.82 -21.81
N ASN A 104 -5.30 -24.63 -21.52
CA ASN A 104 -5.38 -25.34 -20.24
C ASN A 104 -4.35 -26.48 -20.19
N SER A 105 -3.20 -26.22 -19.62
CA SER A 105 -2.13 -27.19 -19.51
C SER A 105 -1.88 -27.62 -18.06
N GLN A 106 -1.56 -28.90 -17.88
CA GLN A 106 -1.16 -29.44 -16.57
C GLN A 106 0.12 -28.77 -16.05
N LYS A 107 1.05 -28.46 -16.95
CA LYS A 107 2.32 -27.79 -16.65
C LYS A 107 2.10 -26.38 -16.04
N ALA A 108 1.16 -25.60 -16.59
CA ALA A 108 0.80 -24.29 -16.06
C ALA A 108 0.21 -24.41 -14.65
N ARG A 109 -0.57 -25.44 -14.37
CA ARG A 109 -1.10 -25.73 -13.01
C ARG A 109 0.02 -26.08 -12.03
N GLU A 110 1.01 -26.82 -12.48
CA GLU A 110 2.18 -27.21 -11.69
C GLU A 110 3.04 -25.98 -11.33
N TYR A 111 3.25 -25.06 -12.27
CA TYR A 111 3.95 -23.80 -11.98
C TYR A 111 3.20 -22.96 -10.95
N ALA A 112 1.89 -22.76 -11.14
CA ALA A 112 1.07 -22.02 -10.19
C ALA A 112 1.10 -22.68 -8.81
N GLY A 113 0.96 -24.01 -8.74
CA GLY A 113 0.99 -24.78 -7.50
C GLY A 113 2.35 -24.76 -6.81
N SER A 114 3.44 -24.80 -7.57
CA SER A 114 4.79 -24.70 -7.01
C SER A 114 5.02 -23.34 -6.39
N LEU A 115 4.70 -22.26 -7.12
CA LEU A 115 4.87 -20.89 -6.62
C LEU A 115 3.99 -20.64 -5.38
N ALA A 116 2.75 -21.12 -5.38
CA ALA A 116 1.86 -20.99 -4.23
C ALA A 116 2.39 -21.74 -2.99
N ARG A 117 2.95 -22.93 -3.17
CA ARG A 117 3.61 -23.68 -2.09
C ARG A 117 4.83 -22.95 -1.55
N ASP A 118 5.66 -22.40 -2.43
CA ASP A 118 6.86 -21.66 -2.02
C ASP A 118 6.49 -20.44 -1.16
N ILE A 119 5.46 -19.68 -1.56
CA ILE A 119 4.93 -18.56 -0.77
C ILE A 119 4.45 -19.06 0.59
N TRP A 120 3.66 -20.14 0.60
CA TRP A 120 3.12 -20.70 1.84
C TRP A 120 4.22 -21.18 2.80
N MET A 121 5.23 -21.87 2.29
CA MET A 121 6.35 -22.38 3.10
C MET A 121 7.13 -21.25 3.73
N ARG A 122 7.27 -20.13 3.02
CA ARG A 122 8.02 -18.95 3.47
C ARG A 122 7.15 -17.87 4.13
N ARG A 123 5.87 -18.15 4.39
CA ARG A 123 4.91 -17.16 4.90
C ARG A 123 5.29 -16.46 6.20
N ARG A 124 6.18 -17.06 7.01
CA ARG A 124 6.65 -16.49 8.28
C ARG A 124 7.92 -15.65 8.13
N GLU A 125 8.48 -15.61 6.95
CA GLU A 125 9.65 -14.78 6.64
C GLU A 125 9.26 -13.36 6.22
N PHE A 126 7.99 -13.17 5.82
CA PHE A 126 7.46 -11.84 5.53
C PHE A 126 7.35 -11.01 6.80
N GLY A 127 7.81 -9.78 6.73
CA GLY A 127 7.79 -8.84 7.85
C GLY A 127 8.07 -7.42 7.39
N PRO A 128 7.95 -6.43 8.29
CA PRO A 128 8.27 -5.06 7.95
C PRO A 128 9.78 -4.94 7.60
N ASP A 129 10.09 -4.06 6.68
CA ASP A 129 11.47 -3.71 6.30
C ASP A 129 12.06 -2.57 7.15
N VAL A 130 11.22 -1.96 7.97
CA VAL A 130 11.60 -0.90 8.92
C VAL A 130 11.20 -1.31 10.33
N GLU A 131 11.81 -0.69 11.31
CA GLU A 131 11.45 -0.90 12.71
C GLU A 131 10.02 -0.42 12.96
N THR A 132 9.20 -1.26 13.58
CA THR A 132 7.84 -0.93 14.01
C THR A 132 7.77 -0.94 15.53
N VAL A 133 7.32 0.17 16.09
CA VAL A 133 7.24 0.39 17.54
C VAL A 133 5.96 1.15 17.88
N PRO A 134 5.50 1.15 19.15
CA PRO A 134 4.44 2.04 19.60
C PRO A 134 4.78 3.50 19.34
N VAL A 135 3.75 4.35 19.16
CA VAL A 135 3.91 5.76 18.77
C VAL A 135 4.79 6.55 19.74
N GLU A 136 4.62 6.32 21.03
CA GLU A 136 5.42 7.00 22.07
C GLU A 136 6.91 6.65 21.94
N GLU A 137 7.22 5.39 21.70
CA GLU A 137 8.60 4.92 21.52
C GLU A 137 9.18 5.48 20.19
N ALA A 138 8.40 5.55 19.14
CA ALA A 138 8.81 6.16 17.86
C ALA A 138 9.19 7.63 18.04
N ILE A 139 8.36 8.40 18.76
CA ILE A 139 8.61 9.82 19.04
C ILE A 139 9.87 9.98 19.92
N GLU A 140 10.00 9.17 20.97
CA GLU A 140 11.17 9.20 21.85
C GLU A 140 12.47 8.93 21.07
N LYS A 141 12.46 7.93 20.20
CA LYS A 141 13.59 7.59 19.32
C LYS A 141 13.90 8.74 18.35
N ALA A 142 12.87 9.31 17.73
CA ALA A 142 13.03 10.43 16.82
C ALA A 142 13.63 11.66 17.50
N MET A 143 13.20 11.99 18.71
CA MET A 143 13.74 13.14 19.47
C MET A 143 15.21 12.94 19.86
N LYS A 144 15.64 11.70 20.11
CA LYS A 144 17.01 11.35 20.48
C LYS A 144 17.95 11.10 19.30
N ALA A 145 17.42 10.91 18.10
CA ALA A 145 18.21 10.59 16.93
C ALA A 145 19.18 11.74 16.59
N GLU A 146 20.40 11.42 16.21
CA GLU A 146 21.40 12.38 15.71
C GLU A 146 21.17 12.70 14.24
N GLU A 147 20.72 11.72 13.45
CA GLU A 147 20.41 11.85 12.04
C GLU A 147 19.08 12.57 11.82
N ARG A 148 19.01 13.43 10.82
CA ARG A 148 17.83 14.21 10.45
C ARG A 148 17.63 14.21 8.93
N PRO A 149 16.39 14.27 8.42
CA PRO A 149 15.13 14.15 9.16
C PRO A 149 14.83 12.69 9.57
N VAL A 150 14.05 12.51 10.63
CA VAL A 150 13.47 11.21 10.99
C VAL A 150 12.04 11.16 10.49
N PHE A 151 11.67 10.10 9.80
CA PHE A 151 10.32 9.86 9.32
C PHE A 151 9.61 8.84 10.21
N ILE A 152 8.43 9.21 10.70
CA ILE A 152 7.50 8.31 11.38
C ILE A 152 6.29 8.16 10.47
N SER A 153 5.93 6.93 10.12
CA SER A 153 4.76 6.64 9.30
C SER A 153 3.73 5.86 10.10
N ASP A 154 2.49 6.32 10.09
CA ASP A 154 1.35 5.56 10.58
C ASP A 154 1.00 4.47 9.54
N SER A 155 1.00 3.22 9.96
CA SER A 155 0.64 2.09 9.10
C SER A 155 -0.85 1.75 9.17
N GLY A 156 -1.59 2.30 10.13
CA GLY A 156 -3.01 2.01 10.37
C GLY A 156 -3.96 2.97 9.67
N ASP A 157 -3.74 4.27 9.83
CA ASP A 157 -4.63 5.30 9.27
C ASP A 157 -4.21 5.72 7.86
N ASN A 158 -4.13 4.76 6.96
CA ASN A 158 -3.71 4.97 5.58
C ASN A 158 -4.91 5.18 4.66
N VAL A 159 -5.12 6.40 4.17
CA VAL A 159 -6.22 6.76 3.26
C VAL A 159 -6.20 5.97 1.95
N THR A 160 -5.03 5.59 1.45
CA THR A 160 -4.92 4.81 0.21
C THR A 160 -5.31 3.34 0.42
N ALA A 161 -5.37 2.88 1.66
CA ALA A 161 -5.81 1.55 2.05
C ALA A 161 -7.24 1.55 2.66
N GLY A 162 -7.91 2.70 2.69
CA GLY A 162 -9.28 2.86 3.19
C GLY A 162 -9.38 3.36 4.63
N GLY A 163 -8.27 3.77 5.24
CA GLY A 163 -8.28 4.50 6.52
C GLY A 163 -8.94 5.87 6.38
N ALA A 164 -9.41 6.42 7.49
CA ALA A 164 -10.05 7.73 7.51
C ALA A 164 -9.09 8.89 7.23
N GLY A 165 -7.83 8.73 7.66
CA GLY A 165 -6.79 9.77 7.54
C GLY A 165 -7.02 10.97 8.44
N ASP A 166 -7.82 10.78 9.50
CA ASP A 166 -8.22 11.87 10.38
C ASP A 166 -7.88 11.61 11.86
N ILE A 167 -7.08 10.59 12.18
CA ILE A 167 -6.75 10.23 13.56
C ILE A 167 -5.61 11.11 14.09
N PRO A 168 -5.86 12.00 15.08
CA PRO A 168 -4.86 12.98 15.52
C PRO A 168 -3.93 12.47 16.62
N ILE A 169 -3.90 11.17 16.92
CA ILE A 169 -3.15 10.60 18.05
C ILE A 169 -1.64 10.89 17.95
N ILE A 170 -1.05 10.82 16.76
CA ILE A 170 0.39 11.15 16.61
C ILE A 170 0.64 12.63 16.93
N LEU A 171 -0.26 13.54 16.50
CA LEU A 171 -0.16 14.97 16.83
C LEU A 171 -0.24 15.19 18.33
N GLU A 172 -1.21 14.56 19.00
CA GLU A 172 -1.34 14.63 20.46
C GLU A 172 -0.06 14.20 21.17
N LYS A 173 0.49 13.03 20.79
CA LYS A 173 1.70 12.49 21.40
C LYS A 173 2.95 13.34 21.15
N LEU A 174 3.05 13.98 19.98
CA LEU A 174 4.10 14.96 19.70
C LEU A 174 4.00 16.18 20.61
N LEU A 175 2.77 16.71 20.79
CA LEU A 175 2.51 17.84 21.69
C LEU A 175 2.80 17.48 23.15
N ASP A 176 2.35 16.32 23.62
CA ASP A 176 2.58 15.82 24.96
C ASP A 176 4.09 15.65 25.25
N ALA A 177 4.85 15.18 24.25
CA ALA A 177 6.30 15.02 24.36
C ALA A 177 7.07 16.34 24.30
N GLY A 178 6.40 17.45 23.97
CA GLY A 178 7.06 18.75 23.76
C GLY A 178 7.99 18.74 22.54
N ALA A 179 7.66 17.96 21.50
CA ALA A 179 8.45 17.87 20.30
C ALA A 179 8.51 19.24 19.59
N SER A 180 9.70 19.64 19.18
CA SER A 180 9.95 20.83 18.36
C SER A 180 10.54 20.43 17.00
N ASP A 181 10.46 21.32 16.03
CA ASP A 181 10.92 21.08 14.65
C ASP A 181 10.29 19.81 14.02
N ALA A 182 9.03 19.56 14.35
CA ALA A 182 8.27 18.43 13.84
C ALA A 182 7.22 18.92 12.83
N VAL A 183 7.01 18.12 11.78
CA VAL A 183 5.96 18.34 10.79
C VAL A 183 5.08 17.10 10.78
N ILE A 184 3.77 17.29 10.93
CA ILE A 184 2.77 16.26 10.70
C ILE A 184 1.95 16.62 9.45
N ALA A 185 1.68 15.66 8.62
CA ALA A 185 0.93 15.83 7.39
C ALA A 185 -0.08 14.70 7.19
N GLY A 186 -1.13 14.98 6.42
CA GLY A 186 -2.12 13.99 6.03
C GLY A 186 -3.33 13.87 6.93
N LEU A 187 -3.52 14.77 7.91
CA LEU A 187 -4.78 14.84 8.67
C LEU A 187 -5.90 15.43 7.79
N ALA A 188 -6.87 14.60 7.45
CA ALA A 188 -8.01 14.99 6.64
C ALA A 188 -9.11 15.63 7.51
N ASP A 189 -9.21 16.96 7.49
CA ASP A 189 -10.24 17.69 8.24
C ASP A 189 -10.74 18.91 7.46
N PRO A 190 -11.80 18.75 6.64
CA PRO A 190 -12.39 19.85 5.87
C PRO A 190 -12.93 20.99 6.73
N ASP A 191 -13.39 20.70 7.95
CA ASP A 191 -13.95 21.69 8.84
C ASP A 191 -12.86 22.55 9.47
N ALA A 192 -11.76 21.94 9.91
CA ALA A 192 -10.57 22.66 10.37
C ALA A 192 -10.00 23.56 9.26
N VAL A 193 -9.90 23.03 8.03
CA VAL A 193 -9.44 23.82 6.86
C VAL A 193 -10.37 25.03 6.64
N ARG A 194 -11.68 24.85 6.68
CA ARG A 194 -12.65 25.95 6.52
C ARG A 194 -12.48 27.04 7.59
N LEU A 195 -12.27 26.64 8.85
CA LEU A 195 -12.03 27.57 9.94
C LEU A 195 -10.72 28.35 9.75
N CYS A 196 -9.65 27.69 9.33
CA CYS A 196 -8.37 28.33 8.99
C CYS A 196 -8.54 29.34 7.85
N ILE A 197 -9.29 28.99 6.79
CA ILE A 197 -9.58 29.92 5.68
C ILE A 197 -10.35 31.16 6.17
N GLN A 198 -11.32 30.97 7.05
CA GLN A 198 -12.11 32.10 7.62
C GLN A 198 -11.25 32.99 8.51
N ALA A 199 -10.35 32.43 9.28
CA ALA A 199 -9.43 33.18 10.14
C ALA A 199 -8.38 33.97 9.34
N GLY A 200 -7.86 33.40 8.26
CA GLY A 200 -6.85 33.99 7.40
C GLY A 200 -5.42 33.76 7.90
N VAL A 201 -4.47 33.91 6.99
CA VAL A 201 -3.03 33.77 7.27
C VAL A 201 -2.58 34.80 8.31
N GLY A 202 -1.77 34.37 9.27
CA GLY A 202 -1.26 35.17 10.39
C GLY A 202 -2.17 35.21 11.62
N SER A 203 -3.34 34.56 11.57
CA SER A 203 -4.27 34.52 12.70
C SER A 203 -3.97 33.36 13.65
N ASP A 204 -4.04 33.65 14.97
CA ASP A 204 -4.06 32.60 15.97
C ASP A 204 -5.47 32.05 16.11
N ILE A 205 -5.60 30.73 16.11
CA ILE A 205 -6.87 30.04 16.15
C ILE A 205 -6.82 28.85 17.11
N THR A 206 -7.92 28.63 17.83
CA THR A 206 -8.15 27.39 18.58
C THR A 206 -9.27 26.62 17.91
N LEU A 207 -9.02 25.38 17.57
CA LEU A 207 -9.98 24.52 16.90
C LEU A 207 -9.79 23.06 17.33
N ASN A 208 -10.77 22.22 17.06
CA ASN A 208 -10.62 20.79 17.11
C ASN A 208 -10.15 20.29 15.73
N ILE A 209 -9.27 19.29 15.72
CA ILE A 209 -8.75 18.70 14.48
C ILE A 209 -8.86 17.17 14.52
N GLY A 210 -9.32 16.58 13.42
CA GLY A 210 -9.43 15.14 13.22
C GLY A 210 -10.51 14.45 14.06
N GLY A 211 -10.55 13.11 13.98
CA GLY A 211 -11.44 12.25 14.79
C GLY A 211 -12.94 12.41 14.50
N GLU A 212 -13.32 12.97 13.35
CA GLU A 212 -14.72 13.14 12.95
C GLU A 212 -15.23 11.96 12.13
N LEU A 213 -14.38 11.36 11.30
CA LEU A 213 -14.71 10.23 10.45
C LEU A 213 -14.55 8.91 11.21
N ASP A 214 -13.40 8.69 11.85
CA ASP A 214 -13.17 7.51 12.70
C ASP A 214 -13.29 7.87 14.18
N ARG A 215 -14.52 7.74 14.70
CA ARG A 215 -14.83 7.96 16.11
C ARG A 215 -14.60 6.75 17.01
N VAL A 216 -14.13 5.65 16.46
CA VAL A 216 -13.80 4.43 17.20
C VAL A 216 -12.34 4.46 17.63
N ASN A 217 -11.46 4.84 16.72
CA ASN A 217 -10.02 4.84 16.94
C ASN A 217 -9.44 6.24 17.19
N GLY A 218 -10.21 7.29 16.91
CA GLY A 218 -9.81 8.68 17.10
C GLY A 218 -10.86 9.51 17.83
N TYR A 219 -10.50 10.74 18.14
CA TYR A 219 -11.35 11.76 18.73
C TYR A 219 -10.84 13.16 18.33
N PRO A 220 -11.71 14.17 18.26
CA PRO A 220 -11.29 15.52 17.95
C PRO A 220 -10.30 16.06 18.98
N LEU A 221 -9.12 16.47 18.53
CA LEU A 221 -8.06 17.02 19.38
C LEU A 221 -8.13 18.55 19.36
N ALA A 222 -8.28 19.17 20.52
CA ALA A 222 -8.22 20.63 20.64
C ALA A 222 -6.78 21.13 20.51
N VAL A 223 -6.53 21.99 19.54
CA VAL A 223 -5.22 22.58 19.28
C VAL A 223 -5.32 24.10 19.16
N THR A 224 -4.24 24.80 19.54
CA THR A 224 -4.06 26.23 19.30
C THR A 224 -2.81 26.43 18.47
N GLY A 225 -2.91 27.23 17.44
CA GLY A 225 -1.79 27.53 16.56
C GLY A 225 -2.06 28.72 15.64
N THR A 226 -1.07 29.10 14.88
CA THR A 226 -1.13 30.19 13.90
C THR A 226 -1.35 29.62 12.50
N VAL A 227 -2.25 30.21 11.72
CA VAL A 227 -2.43 29.86 10.30
C VAL A 227 -1.26 30.45 9.52
N GLU A 228 -0.27 29.65 9.20
CA GLU A 228 0.93 30.12 8.50
C GLU A 228 0.74 30.23 7.00
N HIS A 229 0.01 29.27 6.41
CA HIS A 229 -0.17 29.20 4.96
C HIS A 229 -1.50 28.58 4.58
N LEU A 230 -2.05 29.02 3.45
CA LEU A 230 -3.27 28.49 2.83
C LEU A 230 -2.99 28.31 1.34
N ASP A 231 -2.89 27.07 0.90
CA ASP A 231 -2.88 26.78 -0.52
C ASP A 231 -4.26 26.88 -1.14
N PRO A 232 -4.40 27.46 -2.36
CA PRO A 232 -5.66 27.32 -3.09
C PRO A 232 -5.92 25.83 -3.33
N PRO A 233 -7.19 25.39 -3.34
CA PRO A 233 -7.51 24.00 -3.64
C PRO A 233 -6.87 23.66 -4.98
N SER A 234 -5.85 22.81 -4.94
CA SER A 234 -5.30 22.22 -6.15
C SER A 234 -6.47 21.47 -6.79
N LEU A 235 -6.82 21.81 -8.03
CA LEU A 235 -7.68 20.96 -8.84
C LEU A 235 -6.97 19.60 -8.92
N ALA A 236 -7.36 18.69 -8.04
CA ALA A 236 -7.05 17.29 -8.22
C ALA A 236 -7.70 16.92 -9.55
N VAL A 237 -6.88 16.78 -10.57
CA VAL A 237 -7.33 16.18 -11.82
C VAL A 237 -7.63 14.73 -11.46
N LEU A 238 -8.91 14.42 -11.34
CA LEU A 238 -9.42 13.06 -11.23
C LEU A 238 -9.14 12.29 -12.53
#